data_ff00d668ffd12e832884724f023df3f1
#
_entry.id   ff00d668ffd12e832884724f023df3f1
#
_cell.length_a   1.000
_cell.length_b   1.000
_cell.length_c   1.000
_cell.angle_alpha   90.00
_cell.angle_beta   90.00
_cell.angle_gamma   90.00
#
_symmetry.space_group_name_H-M   'P 1'
#
loop_
_entity.id
_entity.type
_entity.pdbx_description
1 polymer ?
#
loop_
_entity_poly.entity_id
_entity_poly.type
_entity_poly.pdbx_seq_one_letter_code
_entity_poly.pdbx_strand_id
1 'polypeptide(L)'
;RELGLRVVEIGPTRSRFHLPFGDALTRDAGMICGQAIVAAADTAMIAAVTAAIGSYAPITTVDIASRFLRPLGAEGGDVMVEILKPGRRLVVGRITINDRASGKLAADLSSTYARL
;
A
#
# COMPACT_ATOMS: atom_id res chain seq x y z
N ARG A 1 -14.54 -1.20 6.30
CA ARG A 1 -14.00 -0.63 5.08
C ARG A 1 -13.96 -1.66 3.95
N GLU A 2 -14.23 -1.25 2.73
CA GLU A 2 -14.37 -2.16 1.59
C GLU A 2 -13.11 -2.98 1.29
N LEU A 3 -11.93 -2.37 1.40
CA LEU A 3 -10.69 -3.06 1.16
C LEU A 3 -10.34 -4.06 2.24
N GLY A 4 -10.79 -3.83 3.45
CA GLY A 4 -10.45 -4.70 4.57
C GLY A 4 -8.97 -4.71 4.91
N LEU A 5 -8.23 -3.69 4.50
CA LEU A 5 -6.80 -3.58 4.79
C LEU A 5 -6.56 -3.58 6.29
N ARG A 6 -5.70 -4.50 6.76
CA ARG A 6 -5.41 -4.65 8.18
C ARG A 6 -4.02 -4.15 8.51
N VAL A 7 -3.91 -3.41 9.60
CA VAL A 7 -2.62 -2.99 10.11
C VAL A 7 -1.96 -4.17 10.82
N VAL A 8 -0.75 -4.52 10.39
CA VAL A 8 0.06 -5.54 11.06
C VAL A 8 1.06 -4.87 11.99
N GLU A 9 1.74 -3.84 11.49
CA GLU A 9 2.75 -3.15 12.25
C GLU A 9 2.93 -1.74 11.67
N ILE A 10 3.04 -0.74 12.54
CA ILE A 10 3.35 0.62 12.12
C ILE A 10 4.61 1.07 12.86
N GLY A 11 5.61 1.47 12.08
CA GLY A 11 6.85 2.00 12.60
C GLY A 11 7.15 3.38 12.02
N PRO A 12 8.23 4.03 12.47
CA PRO A 12 8.56 5.39 12.02
C PRO A 12 8.95 5.47 10.54
N THR A 13 9.55 4.42 9.98
CA THR A 13 9.94 4.41 8.57
C THR A 13 9.39 3.22 7.80
N ARG A 14 8.93 2.18 8.49
CA ARG A 14 8.37 0.98 7.88
C ARG A 14 7.07 0.63 8.53
N SER A 15 6.11 0.21 7.71
CA SER A 15 4.81 -0.27 8.18
C SER A 15 4.39 -1.45 7.35
N ARG A 16 3.67 -2.37 7.98
CA ARG A 16 3.17 -3.57 7.30
C ARG A 16 1.68 -3.69 7.48
N PHE A 17 1.03 -4.11 6.42
CA PHE A 17 -0.41 -4.27 6.37
C PHE A 17 -0.72 -5.59 5.69
N HIS A 18 -1.94 -6.06 5.85
CA HIS A 18 -2.43 -7.22 5.12
C HIS A 18 -3.67 -6.83 4.32
N LEU A 19 -3.65 -7.12 3.03
CA LEU A 19 -4.79 -6.94 2.15
C LEU A 19 -5.45 -8.30 1.95
N PRO A 20 -6.63 -8.53 2.56
CA PRO A 20 -7.29 -9.83 2.46
C PRO A 20 -7.93 -10.01 1.10
N PHE A 21 -8.15 -11.27 0.73
CA PHE A 21 -8.94 -11.62 -0.42
C PHE A 21 -10.41 -11.29 -0.16
N GLY A 22 -11.10 -10.78 -1.17
CA GLY A 22 -12.53 -10.50 -1.06
C GLY A 22 -13.15 -10.41 -2.45
N ASP A 23 -14.38 -10.87 -2.58
CA ASP A 23 -15.07 -10.91 -3.88
C ASP A 23 -15.17 -9.53 -4.52
N ALA A 24 -15.41 -8.50 -3.72
CA ALA A 24 -15.52 -7.13 -4.21
C ALA A 24 -14.19 -6.59 -4.77
N LEU A 25 -13.08 -7.22 -4.45
CA LEU A 25 -11.75 -6.78 -4.87
C LEU A 25 -11.20 -7.63 -6.01
N THR A 26 -11.92 -8.68 -6.42
CA THR A 26 -11.44 -9.60 -7.44
C THR A 26 -11.97 -9.22 -8.82
N ARG A 27 -11.29 -9.72 -9.80
CA ARG A 27 -11.78 -9.74 -11.17
C ARG A 27 -11.91 -11.20 -11.62
N ASP A 28 -12.15 -11.42 -12.88
CA ASP A 28 -12.27 -12.76 -13.43
C ASP A 28 -11.09 -13.63 -12.99
N ALA A 29 -11.32 -14.89 -12.81
CA ALA A 29 -10.33 -15.89 -12.37
C ALA A 29 -9.92 -15.78 -10.90
N GLY A 30 -10.69 -15.04 -10.08
CA GLY A 30 -10.47 -15.00 -8.63
C GLY A 30 -9.19 -14.30 -8.20
N MET A 31 -8.73 -13.32 -8.96
CA MET A 31 -7.54 -12.54 -8.65
C MET A 31 -7.92 -11.12 -8.24
N ILE A 32 -7.17 -10.55 -7.30
CA ILE A 32 -7.39 -9.18 -6.87
C ILE A 32 -6.99 -8.24 -8.00
N CYS A 33 -7.87 -7.31 -8.36
CA CYS A 33 -7.63 -6.42 -9.50
C CYS A 33 -6.60 -5.34 -9.18
N GLY A 34 -5.96 -4.81 -10.25
CA GLY A 34 -4.94 -3.78 -10.12
C GLY A 34 -5.43 -2.51 -9.44
N GLN A 35 -6.69 -2.12 -9.67
CA GLN A 35 -7.26 -0.95 -9.02
C GLN A 35 -7.33 -1.11 -7.50
N ALA A 36 -7.67 -2.30 -7.04
CA ALA A 36 -7.70 -2.60 -5.60
C ALA A 36 -6.29 -2.56 -5.01
N ILE A 37 -5.30 -3.02 -5.76
CA ILE A 37 -3.90 -2.98 -5.33
C ILE A 37 -3.42 -1.55 -5.17
N VAL A 38 -3.72 -0.68 -6.13
CA VAL A 38 -3.34 0.74 -6.05
C VAL A 38 -4.05 1.42 -4.90
N ALA A 39 -5.34 1.15 -4.72
CA ALA A 39 -6.11 1.72 -3.60
C ALA A 39 -5.55 1.28 -2.25
N ALA A 40 -5.19 0.01 -2.13
CA ALA A 40 -4.60 -0.51 -0.90
C ALA A 40 -3.24 0.15 -0.61
N ALA A 41 -2.40 0.31 -1.64
CA ALA A 41 -1.10 0.94 -1.51
C ALA A 41 -1.24 2.40 -1.07
N ASP A 42 -2.17 3.12 -1.68
CA ASP A 42 -2.42 4.53 -1.35
C ASP A 42 -2.90 4.67 0.09
N THR A 43 -3.85 3.84 0.51
CA THR A 43 -4.37 3.85 1.87
C THR A 43 -3.28 3.51 2.89
N ALA A 44 -2.47 2.50 2.61
CA ALA A 44 -1.38 2.09 3.48
C ALA A 44 -0.33 3.21 3.60
N MET A 45 -0.04 3.89 2.50
CA MET A 45 0.92 4.99 2.50
C MET A 45 0.43 6.16 3.33
N ILE A 46 -0.86 6.52 3.22
CA ILE A 46 -1.45 7.59 4.01
C ILE A 46 -1.34 7.27 5.50
N ALA A 47 -1.66 6.03 5.89
CA ALA A 47 -1.56 5.60 7.28
C ALA A 47 -0.12 5.66 7.78
N ALA A 48 0.84 5.20 6.96
CA ALA A 48 2.25 5.21 7.32
C ALA A 48 2.80 6.64 7.47
N VAL A 49 2.41 7.54 6.57
CA VAL A 49 2.83 8.95 6.62
C VAL A 49 2.27 9.62 7.87
N THR A 50 0.99 9.38 8.16
CA THR A 50 0.36 9.94 9.35
C THR A 50 1.10 9.50 10.61
N ALA A 51 1.47 8.21 10.69
CA ALA A 51 2.22 7.69 11.82
C ALA A 51 3.62 8.29 11.90
N ALA A 52 4.30 8.46 10.76
CA ALA A 52 5.65 9.00 10.73
C ALA A 52 5.71 10.46 11.16
N ILE A 53 4.66 11.23 10.83
CA ILE A 53 4.54 12.64 11.23
C ILE A 53 4.14 12.74 12.70
N GLY A 54 3.44 11.73 13.23
CA GLY A 54 2.99 11.71 14.61
C GLY A 54 1.63 12.33 14.83
N SER A 55 1.02 12.87 13.78
CA SER A 55 -0.31 13.47 13.87
C SER A 55 -0.92 13.54 12.48
N TYR A 56 -2.24 13.72 12.41
CA TYR A 56 -2.89 13.92 11.13
C TYR A 56 -2.37 15.21 10.50
N ALA A 57 -1.99 15.12 9.24
CA ALA A 57 -1.60 16.28 8.46
C ALA A 57 -2.24 16.14 7.07
N PRO A 58 -2.80 17.21 6.52
CA PRO A 58 -3.35 17.16 5.16
C PRO A 58 -2.24 16.86 4.17
N ILE A 59 -2.45 15.84 3.35
CA ILE A 59 -1.52 15.46 2.29
C ILE A 59 -2.30 15.20 1.01
N THR A 60 -1.65 15.36 -0.10
CA THR A 60 -2.22 15.03 -1.40
C THR A 60 -1.23 14.24 -2.22
N THR A 61 -1.73 13.29 -2.99
CA THR A 61 -0.89 12.46 -3.85
C THR A 61 -0.40 13.31 -5.02
N VAL A 62 0.92 13.37 -5.18
CA VAL A 62 1.54 14.05 -6.32
C VAL A 62 1.65 13.09 -7.49
N ASP A 63 2.17 11.91 -7.23
CA ASP A 63 2.24 10.87 -8.22
C ASP A 63 2.25 9.50 -7.56
N ILE A 64 1.94 8.50 -8.36
CA ILE A 64 2.08 7.11 -7.96
C ILE A 64 2.47 6.32 -9.21
N ALA A 65 3.58 5.60 -9.13
CA ALA A 65 4.04 4.73 -10.20
C ALA A 65 3.92 3.29 -9.73
N SER A 66 3.34 2.44 -10.56
CA SER A 66 3.07 1.07 -10.15
C SER A 66 3.50 0.07 -11.21
N ARG A 67 3.99 -1.07 -10.74
CA ARG A 67 4.30 -2.22 -11.57
C ARG A 67 3.59 -3.43 -11.00
N PHE A 68 2.84 -4.10 -11.86
CA PHE A 68 2.14 -5.31 -11.48
C PHE A 68 2.88 -6.48 -12.08
N LEU A 69 3.50 -7.30 -11.24
CA LEU A 69 4.38 -8.36 -11.67
C LEU A 69 3.69 -9.72 -11.73
N ARG A 70 2.74 -9.93 -10.83
CA ARG A 70 1.93 -11.15 -10.80
C ARG A 70 0.66 -10.92 -10.00
N PRO A 71 -0.36 -11.73 -10.21
CA PRO A 71 -1.63 -11.56 -9.48
C PRO A 71 -1.51 -11.95 -8.02
N LEU A 72 -2.40 -11.38 -7.20
CA LEU A 72 -2.61 -11.82 -5.83
C LEU A 72 -3.68 -12.90 -5.82
N GLY A 73 -3.42 -13.96 -5.07
CA GLY A 73 -4.34 -15.08 -4.97
C GLY A 73 -5.27 -15.01 -3.77
N ALA A 74 -5.84 -16.16 -3.42
CA ALA A 74 -6.91 -16.26 -2.43
C ALA A 74 -6.50 -15.88 -1.01
N GLU A 75 -5.21 -15.88 -0.68
CA GLU A 75 -4.75 -15.47 0.64
C GLU A 75 -4.42 -13.97 0.71
N GLY A 76 -4.62 -13.25 -0.38
CA GLY A 76 -4.35 -11.82 -0.41
C GLY A 76 -2.88 -11.50 -0.48
N GLY A 77 -2.52 -10.31 -0.02
CA GLY A 77 -1.15 -9.83 -0.09
C GLY A 77 -0.66 -9.19 1.20
N ASP A 78 0.63 -9.25 1.38
CA ASP A 78 1.31 -8.56 2.48
C ASP A 78 1.92 -7.28 1.94
N VAL A 79 1.49 -6.15 2.49
CA VAL A 79 1.84 -4.82 2.04
C VAL A 79 2.92 -4.25 2.95
N MET A 80 4.06 -3.90 2.38
CA MET A 80 5.15 -3.23 3.10
C MET A 80 5.24 -1.81 2.60
N VAL A 81 5.19 -0.85 3.52
CA VAL A 81 5.40 0.56 3.19
C VAL A 81 6.70 1.01 3.82
N GLU A 82 7.52 1.66 3.02
CA GLU A 82 8.79 2.22 3.49
C GLU A 82 8.82 3.71 3.14
N ILE A 83 9.01 4.56 4.14
CA ILE A 83 9.15 5.99 3.93
C ILE A 83 10.62 6.25 3.61
N LEU A 84 10.89 6.59 2.37
CA LEU A 84 12.26 6.82 1.91
C LEU A 84 12.76 8.21 2.26
N LYS A 85 11.85 9.20 2.22
CA LYS A 85 12.20 10.58 2.54
C LYS A 85 10.99 11.27 3.18
N PRO A 86 11.02 11.50 4.50
CA PRO A 86 9.94 12.22 5.17
C PRO A 86 10.22 13.73 5.14
N GLY A 87 10.18 14.32 3.95
CA GLY A 87 10.50 15.73 3.77
C GLY A 87 9.45 16.67 4.36
N ARG A 88 9.80 17.95 4.45
CA ARG A 88 8.87 18.96 4.94
C ARG A 88 7.70 19.17 4.01
N ARG A 89 7.94 19.16 2.72
CA ARG A 89 6.92 19.43 1.70
C ARG A 89 6.52 18.17 0.96
N LEU A 90 7.50 17.32 0.70
CA LEU A 90 7.28 16.09 -0.06
C LEU A 90 7.69 14.88 0.77
N VAL A 91 6.85 13.87 0.74
CA VAL A 91 7.13 12.60 1.37
C VAL A 91 7.19 11.55 0.26
N VAL A 92 8.30 10.83 0.18
CA VAL A 92 8.49 9.79 -0.83
C VAL A 92 8.47 8.44 -0.15
N GLY A 93 7.66 7.53 -0.68
CA GLY A 93 7.55 6.20 -0.12
C GLY A 93 7.60 5.13 -1.20
N ARG A 94 7.93 3.92 -0.77
CA ARG A 94 7.90 2.73 -1.60
C ARG A 94 6.95 1.73 -0.96
N ILE A 95 6.13 1.13 -1.79
CA ILE A 95 5.19 0.11 -1.35
C ILE A 95 5.46 -1.16 -2.13
N THR A 96 5.66 -2.26 -1.43
CA THR A 96 5.77 -3.56 -2.06
C THR A 96 4.65 -4.45 -1.55
N ILE A 97 4.07 -5.25 -2.43
CA ILE A 97 3.00 -6.17 -2.08
C ILE A 97 3.43 -7.55 -2.54
N ASN A 98 3.54 -8.46 -1.58
CA ASN A 98 3.88 -9.85 -1.86
C ASN A 98 2.62 -10.69 -1.77
N ASP A 99 2.48 -11.62 -2.71
CA ASP A 99 1.42 -12.62 -2.63
C ASP A 99 1.67 -13.48 -1.39
N ARG A 100 0.69 -13.56 -0.51
CA ARG A 100 0.89 -14.25 0.77
C ARG A 100 1.16 -15.75 0.59
N ALA A 101 0.45 -16.39 -0.31
CA ALA A 101 0.58 -17.83 -0.50
C ALA A 101 1.96 -18.22 -1.00
N SER A 102 2.51 -17.48 -1.96
CA SER A 102 3.80 -17.82 -2.58
C SER A 102 4.98 -17.06 -1.99
N GLY A 103 4.73 -15.93 -1.33
CA GLY A 103 5.77 -15.04 -0.83
C GLY A 103 6.45 -14.23 -1.93
N LYS A 104 5.96 -14.33 -3.17
CA LYS A 104 6.60 -13.66 -4.30
C LYS A 104 6.09 -12.22 -4.46
N LEU A 105 6.95 -11.34 -4.92
CA LEU A 105 6.58 -9.95 -5.16
C LEU A 105 5.51 -9.86 -6.25
N ALA A 106 4.37 -9.29 -5.91
CA ALA A 106 3.26 -9.13 -6.83
C ALA A 106 3.17 -7.73 -7.40
N ALA A 107 3.48 -6.71 -6.60
CA ALA A 107 3.44 -5.32 -7.05
C ALA A 107 4.53 -4.50 -6.38
N ASP A 108 5.04 -3.53 -7.11
CA ASP A 108 6.06 -2.60 -6.63
C ASP A 108 5.59 -1.19 -7.03
N LEU A 109 5.40 -0.34 -6.05
CA LEU A 109 4.88 1.00 -6.27
C LEU A 109 5.79 2.01 -5.59
N SER A 110 5.90 3.18 -6.20
CA SER A 110 6.49 4.33 -5.53
C SER A 110 5.50 5.47 -5.58
N SER A 111 5.48 6.29 -4.55
CA SER A 111 4.50 7.36 -4.43
C SER A 111 5.14 8.58 -3.78
N THR A 112 4.72 9.75 -4.24
CA THR A 112 5.14 11.02 -3.67
C THR A 112 3.90 11.75 -3.22
N TYR A 113 3.94 12.28 -1.99
CA TYR A 113 2.86 13.04 -1.41
C TYR A 113 3.34 14.44 -1.06
N ALA A 114 2.50 15.44 -1.30
CA ALA A 114 2.77 16.79 -0.87
C ALA A 114 2.05 17.06 0.44
N ARG A 115 2.73 17.70 1.38
CA ARG A 115 2.14 18.13 2.64
C ARG A 115 1.53 19.52 2.41
N LEU A 116 0.27 19.64 2.73
CA LEU A 116 -0.47 20.87 2.54
C LEU A 116 -0.40 21.80 3.73
#